data_493b6d3d9569f77e38a7773de29c2681
#
_entry.id   493b6d3d9569f77e38a7773de29c2681
#
_cell.length_a   1.000
_cell.length_b   1.000
_cell.length_c   1.000
_cell.angle_alpha   90.00
_cell.angle_beta   90.00
_cell.angle_gamma   90.00
#
_symmetry.space_group_name_H-M   'P 1'
#
loop_
_entity.id
_entity.type
_entity.pdbx_description
1 polymer ?
#
loop_
_entity_poly.entity_id
_entity_poly.type
_entity_poly.pdbx_seq_one_letter_code
_entity_poly.pdbx_strand_id
1 'polypeptide(L)'
;MDNGVIKNEIISVEIKENGTYFKIIKLRKIAYWDDENKCCFEFITNLNGMNSGHIALIYKKRWQIKLLFKQLKQNFPLKFFLGDNENTIKIQIWCSLIINLLLTMIHKKIKRKWAFSNLASFCRLHLFNYIHLLKFLENPQKDWLKEYNPQLQLEFSSA
;
A
#
# COMPACT_ATOMS: atom_id res chain seq x y z
N MET A 1 -0.41 -16.14 -27.30
CA MET A 1 -0.99 -17.00 -26.26
C MET A 1 -1.25 -16.13 -25.05
N ASP A 2 -2.47 -16.11 -24.54
CA ASP A 2 -2.82 -15.27 -23.36
C ASP A 2 -2.26 -15.96 -22.12
N ASN A 3 -1.01 -15.63 -21.76
CA ASN A 3 -0.34 -16.16 -20.59
C ASN A 3 -1.20 -15.91 -19.33
N GLY A 4 -1.66 -16.99 -18.71
CA GLY A 4 -2.42 -16.95 -17.46
C GLY A 4 -3.95 -16.95 -17.60
N VAL A 5 -4.52 -16.77 -18.79
CA VAL A 5 -5.99 -16.83 -18.97
C VAL A 5 -6.46 -18.28 -18.98
N ILE A 6 -7.27 -18.66 -17.98
CA ILE A 6 -7.83 -20.01 -17.85
C ILE A 6 -9.16 -20.13 -18.61
N LYS A 7 -10.02 -19.12 -18.48
CA LYS A 7 -11.38 -19.15 -19.02
C LYS A 7 -11.78 -17.76 -19.52
N ASN A 8 -12.55 -17.75 -20.63
CA ASN A 8 -13.06 -16.55 -21.25
C ASN A 8 -14.42 -16.87 -21.87
N GLU A 9 -15.48 -16.41 -21.24
CA GLU A 9 -16.86 -16.73 -21.62
C GLU A 9 -17.75 -15.49 -21.60
N ILE A 10 -18.80 -15.52 -22.41
CA ILE A 10 -19.85 -14.49 -22.40
C ILE A 10 -20.97 -14.98 -21.50
N ILE A 11 -21.30 -14.20 -20.48
CA ILE A 11 -22.40 -14.45 -19.56
C ILE A 11 -23.53 -13.46 -19.78
N SER A 12 -24.77 -13.91 -19.62
CA SER A 12 -25.94 -13.04 -19.64
C SER A 12 -26.36 -12.72 -18.21
N VAL A 13 -26.43 -11.44 -17.86
CA VAL A 13 -26.86 -10.98 -16.54
C VAL A 13 -28.21 -10.28 -16.68
N GLU A 14 -29.18 -10.77 -15.92
CA GLU A 14 -30.51 -10.17 -15.86
C GLU A 14 -30.53 -9.08 -14.78
N ILE A 15 -30.89 -7.87 -15.17
CA ILE A 15 -31.13 -6.78 -14.24
C ILE A 15 -32.60 -6.74 -13.88
N LYS A 16 -32.91 -6.79 -12.58
CA LYS A 16 -34.24 -6.63 -12.01
C LYS A 16 -34.32 -5.32 -11.26
N GLU A 17 -35.32 -4.54 -11.55
CA GLU A 17 -35.65 -3.33 -10.80
C GLU A 17 -37.06 -3.50 -10.21
N ASN A 18 -37.21 -3.33 -8.87
CA ASN A 18 -38.46 -3.54 -8.14
C ASN A 18 -39.17 -4.87 -8.40
N GLY A 19 -38.38 -5.95 -8.61
CA GLY A 19 -38.92 -7.29 -8.87
C GLY A 19 -39.35 -7.58 -10.31
N THR A 20 -39.28 -6.59 -11.20
CA THR A 20 -39.61 -6.72 -12.62
C THR A 20 -38.33 -6.85 -13.45
N TYR A 21 -38.33 -7.74 -14.46
CA TYR A 21 -37.20 -7.88 -15.39
C TYR A 21 -37.10 -6.62 -16.27
N PHE A 22 -35.97 -5.97 -16.18
CA PHE A 22 -35.75 -4.71 -16.90
C PHE A 22 -34.88 -4.92 -18.16
N LYS A 23 -33.76 -5.65 -18.06
CA LYS A 23 -32.83 -5.79 -19.16
C LYS A 23 -31.90 -7.00 -18.99
N ILE A 24 -31.60 -7.66 -20.12
CA ILE A 24 -30.52 -8.65 -20.20
C ILE A 24 -29.28 -7.96 -20.75
N ILE A 25 -28.17 -7.99 -20.01
CA ILE A 25 -26.88 -7.46 -20.44
C ILE A 25 -25.93 -8.64 -20.66
N LYS A 26 -25.28 -8.66 -21.83
CA LYS A 26 -24.22 -9.61 -22.13
C LYS A 26 -22.89 -9.03 -21.63
N LEU A 27 -22.23 -9.74 -20.72
CA LEU A 27 -20.95 -9.40 -20.14
C LEU A 27 -19.95 -10.51 -20.41
N ARG A 28 -18.69 -10.18 -20.41
CA ARG A 28 -17.59 -11.10 -20.60
C ARG A 28 -16.98 -11.44 -19.24
N LYS A 29 -16.92 -12.73 -18.89
CA LYS A 29 -16.27 -13.24 -17.69
C LYS A 29 -14.93 -13.83 -18.08
N ILE A 30 -13.86 -13.40 -17.40
CA ILE A 30 -12.48 -13.84 -17.63
C ILE A 30 -11.94 -14.38 -16.32
N ALA A 31 -11.47 -15.64 -16.33
CA ALA A 31 -10.71 -16.22 -15.25
C ALA A 31 -9.23 -16.20 -15.60
N TYR A 32 -8.41 -15.64 -14.71
CA TYR A 32 -6.98 -15.45 -14.89
C TYR A 32 -6.21 -16.02 -13.70
N TRP A 33 -5.17 -16.81 -13.98
CA TRP A 33 -4.25 -17.33 -13.00
C TRP A 33 -3.08 -16.37 -12.80
N ASP A 34 -2.84 -15.94 -11.58
CA ASP A 34 -1.69 -15.13 -11.21
C ASP A 34 -0.59 -16.00 -10.59
N ASP A 35 0.48 -16.25 -11.33
CA ASP A 35 1.61 -17.06 -10.89
C ASP A 35 2.37 -16.47 -9.70
N GLU A 36 2.38 -15.14 -9.58
CA GLU A 36 3.07 -14.45 -8.48
C GLU A 36 2.35 -14.65 -7.14
N ASN A 37 1.02 -14.55 -7.15
CA ASN A 37 0.19 -14.65 -5.95
C ASN A 37 -0.41 -16.05 -5.73
N LYS A 38 -0.20 -16.99 -6.67
CA LYS A 38 -0.75 -18.36 -6.63
C LYS A 38 -2.27 -18.39 -6.45
N CYS A 39 -2.98 -17.50 -7.11
CA CYS A 39 -4.44 -17.41 -6.99
C CYS A 39 -5.11 -17.15 -8.34
N CYS A 40 -6.38 -17.56 -8.42
CA CYS A 40 -7.23 -17.31 -9.58
C CYS A 40 -8.08 -16.06 -9.33
N PHE A 41 -8.07 -15.14 -10.28
CA PHE A 41 -8.94 -13.97 -10.29
C PHE A 41 -10.02 -14.12 -11.34
N GLU A 42 -11.25 -13.76 -11.00
CA GLU A 42 -12.37 -13.70 -11.95
C GLU A 42 -12.79 -12.24 -12.14
N PHE A 43 -12.89 -11.82 -13.39
CA PHE A 43 -13.28 -10.46 -13.76
C PHE A 43 -14.51 -10.48 -14.64
N ILE A 44 -15.38 -9.50 -14.46
CA ILE A 44 -16.54 -9.27 -15.33
C ILE A 44 -16.32 -7.92 -16.02
N THR A 45 -16.48 -7.89 -17.34
CA THR A 45 -16.25 -6.68 -18.15
C THR A 45 -17.22 -6.59 -19.30
N ASN A 46 -17.46 -5.38 -19.79
CA ASN A 46 -18.20 -5.11 -21.02
C ASN A 46 -17.27 -4.92 -22.24
N LEU A 47 -15.95 -5.04 -22.05
CA LEU A 47 -14.96 -4.86 -23.10
C LEU A 47 -14.82 -6.13 -23.95
N ASN A 48 -15.67 -6.28 -24.96
CA ASN A 48 -15.69 -7.48 -25.80
C ASN A 48 -14.55 -7.52 -26.83
N GLY A 49 -14.07 -6.35 -27.29
CA GLY A 49 -13.03 -6.25 -28.34
C GLY A 49 -11.59 -6.28 -27.83
N MET A 50 -11.36 -6.26 -26.51
CA MET A 50 -10.02 -6.24 -25.94
C MET A 50 -9.51 -7.66 -25.64
N ASN A 51 -8.21 -7.89 -25.85
CA ASN A 51 -7.55 -9.14 -25.48
C ASN A 51 -7.71 -9.41 -23.98
N SER A 52 -8.00 -10.67 -23.62
CA SER A 52 -8.25 -11.12 -22.23
C SER A 52 -7.06 -10.91 -21.31
N GLY A 53 -5.83 -11.13 -21.81
CA GLY A 53 -4.60 -10.86 -21.05
C GLY A 53 -4.43 -9.39 -20.71
N HIS A 54 -4.75 -8.47 -21.62
CA HIS A 54 -4.72 -7.03 -21.35
C HIS A 54 -5.75 -6.63 -20.31
N ILE A 55 -6.95 -7.19 -20.34
CA ILE A 55 -7.99 -6.95 -19.33
C ILE A 55 -7.50 -7.41 -17.96
N ALA A 56 -6.90 -8.61 -17.86
CA ALA A 56 -6.34 -9.10 -16.60
C ALA A 56 -5.24 -8.19 -16.05
N LEU A 57 -4.35 -7.67 -16.90
CA LEU A 57 -3.32 -6.71 -16.50
C LEU A 57 -3.90 -5.39 -15.98
N ILE A 58 -4.96 -4.87 -16.62
CA ILE A 58 -5.66 -3.65 -16.15
C ILE A 58 -6.24 -3.89 -14.76
N TYR A 59 -6.90 -5.02 -14.52
CA TYR A 59 -7.44 -5.36 -13.21
C TYR A 59 -6.34 -5.56 -12.15
N LYS A 60 -5.23 -6.20 -12.50
CA LYS A 60 -4.05 -6.34 -11.61
C LYS A 60 -3.51 -4.95 -11.20
N LYS A 61 -3.37 -4.02 -12.14
CA LYS A 61 -2.95 -2.64 -11.87
C LYS A 61 -3.94 -1.89 -10.98
N ARG A 62 -5.25 -2.03 -11.24
CA ARG A 62 -6.29 -1.44 -10.40
C ARG A 62 -6.25 -1.98 -8.97
N TRP A 63 -5.97 -3.28 -8.79
CA TRP A 63 -5.80 -3.87 -7.47
C TRP A 63 -4.64 -3.26 -6.70
N GLN A 64 -3.52 -2.99 -7.36
CA GLN A 64 -2.38 -2.30 -6.76
C GLN A 64 -2.74 -0.90 -6.25
N ILE A 65 -3.58 -0.16 -6.98
CA ILE A 65 -4.10 1.14 -6.52
C ILE A 65 -4.92 0.97 -5.24
N LYS A 66 -5.78 -0.04 -5.16
CA LYS A 66 -6.57 -0.34 -3.97
C LYS A 66 -5.68 -0.65 -2.75
N LEU A 67 -4.61 -1.41 -2.95
CA LEU A 67 -3.62 -1.70 -1.91
C LEU A 67 -2.89 -0.43 -1.45
N LEU A 68 -2.51 0.45 -2.37
CA LEU A 68 -1.92 1.75 -2.04
C LEU A 68 -2.86 2.58 -1.13
N PHE A 69 -4.13 2.72 -1.50
CA PHE A 69 -5.09 3.44 -0.67
C PHE A 69 -5.31 2.78 0.70
N LYS A 70 -5.32 1.44 0.77
CA LYS A 70 -5.37 0.72 2.04
C LYS A 70 -4.16 1.08 2.91
N GLN A 71 -2.95 1.04 2.35
CA GLN A 71 -1.71 1.38 3.04
C GLN A 71 -1.70 2.84 3.53
N LEU A 72 -2.16 3.78 2.70
CA LEU A 72 -2.29 5.19 3.07
C LEU A 72 -3.24 5.37 4.26
N LYS A 73 -4.43 4.76 4.21
CA LYS A 73 -5.42 4.85 5.30
C LYS A 73 -4.95 4.22 6.61
N GLN A 74 -4.10 3.19 6.53
CA GLN A 74 -3.56 2.51 7.71
C GLN A 74 -2.43 3.27 8.38
N ASN A 75 -1.56 3.91 7.60
CA ASN A 75 -0.33 4.52 8.12
C ASN A 75 -0.41 6.04 8.28
N PHE A 76 -1.38 6.70 7.65
CA PHE A 76 -1.52 8.15 7.69
C PHE A 76 -2.91 8.56 8.21
N PRO A 77 -3.03 9.72 8.89
CA PRO A 77 -4.29 10.18 9.49
C PRO A 77 -5.25 10.77 8.44
N LEU A 78 -5.61 9.97 7.43
CA LEU A 78 -6.58 10.35 6.38
C LEU A 78 -8.04 10.11 6.79
N LYS A 79 -8.29 9.71 8.05
CA LYS A 79 -9.65 9.57 8.59
C LYS A 79 -10.25 10.91 8.99
N PHE A 80 -9.42 11.86 9.35
CA PHE A 80 -9.79 13.20 9.78
C PHE A 80 -9.01 14.21 8.97
N PHE A 81 -9.71 15.18 8.39
CA PHE A 81 -9.08 16.28 7.67
C PHE A 81 -8.93 17.46 8.63
N LEU A 82 -7.78 18.15 8.55
CA LEU A 82 -7.44 19.28 9.40
C LEU A 82 -8.23 20.55 9.08
N GLY A 83 -8.98 20.55 7.99
CA GLY A 83 -9.84 21.67 7.59
C GLY A 83 -10.87 21.25 6.55
N ASP A 84 -11.92 22.03 6.46
CA ASP A 84 -13.07 21.78 5.59
C ASP A 84 -12.91 22.34 4.19
N ASN A 85 -11.84 23.12 3.94
CA ASN A 85 -11.55 23.69 2.63
C ASN A 85 -10.94 22.64 1.70
N GLU A 86 -11.41 22.60 0.46
CA GLU A 86 -10.95 21.71 -0.60
C GLU A 86 -9.41 21.71 -0.76
N ASN A 87 -8.78 22.88 -0.69
CA ASN A 87 -7.33 22.99 -0.78
C ASN A 87 -6.62 22.31 0.39
N THR A 88 -7.10 22.45 1.60
CA THR A 88 -6.52 21.80 2.80
C THR A 88 -6.61 20.30 2.69
N ILE A 89 -7.75 19.78 2.23
CA ILE A 89 -7.95 18.35 1.99
C ILE A 89 -6.96 17.84 0.93
N LYS A 90 -6.82 18.54 -0.20
CA LYS A 90 -5.88 18.20 -1.26
C LYS A 90 -4.44 18.19 -0.77
N ILE A 91 -4.03 19.21 -0.01
CA ILE A 91 -2.68 19.31 0.56
C ILE A 91 -2.40 18.10 1.47
N GLN A 92 -3.31 17.76 2.37
CA GLN A 92 -3.15 16.63 3.28
C GLN A 92 -3.01 15.29 2.51
N ILE A 93 -3.79 15.10 1.45
CA ILE A 93 -3.68 13.92 0.59
C ILE A 93 -2.31 13.88 -0.11
N TRP A 94 -1.89 15.00 -0.72
CA TRP A 94 -0.60 15.09 -1.40
C TRP A 94 0.58 14.86 -0.47
N CYS A 95 0.58 15.46 0.72
CA CYS A 95 1.60 15.22 1.75
C CYS A 95 1.68 13.74 2.12
N SER A 96 0.54 13.08 2.31
CA SER A 96 0.50 11.65 2.64
C SER A 96 1.06 10.78 1.50
N LEU A 97 0.78 11.12 0.25
CA LEU A 97 1.35 10.42 -0.92
C LEU A 97 2.85 10.61 -1.01
N ILE A 98 3.35 11.84 -0.81
CA ILE A 98 4.80 12.15 -0.85
C ILE A 98 5.51 11.39 0.27
N ILE A 99 5.01 11.43 1.50
CA ILE A 99 5.60 10.71 2.63
C ILE A 99 5.59 9.20 2.37
N ASN A 100 4.50 8.65 1.85
CA ASN A 100 4.42 7.23 1.50
C ASN A 100 5.47 6.84 0.45
N LEU A 101 5.70 7.68 -0.55
CA LEU A 101 6.74 7.48 -1.57
C LEU A 101 8.14 7.50 -0.95
N LEU A 102 8.45 8.49 -0.13
CA LEU A 102 9.74 8.61 0.57
C LEU A 102 9.99 7.40 1.47
N LEU A 103 9.01 6.99 2.27
CA LEU A 103 9.11 5.79 3.12
C LEU A 103 9.32 4.51 2.29
N THR A 104 8.68 4.41 1.14
CA THR A 104 8.88 3.28 0.22
C THR A 104 10.31 3.25 -0.33
N MET A 105 10.88 4.42 -0.65
CA MET A 105 12.29 4.53 -1.08
C MET A 105 13.25 4.14 0.05
N ILE A 106 13.01 4.61 1.27
CA ILE A 106 13.79 4.25 2.46
C ILE A 106 13.68 2.74 2.70
N HIS A 107 12.48 2.18 2.68
CA HIS A 107 12.24 0.75 2.88
C HIS A 107 13.00 -0.13 1.88
N LYS A 108 13.11 0.30 0.62
CA LYS A 108 13.90 -0.40 -0.40
C LYS A 108 15.41 -0.29 -0.19
N LYS A 109 15.88 0.82 0.40
CA LYS A 109 17.30 1.09 0.62
C LYS A 109 17.87 0.37 1.85
N ILE A 110 17.03 0.12 2.86
CA ILE A 110 17.43 -0.52 4.11
C ILE A 110 17.56 -2.04 3.87
N LYS A 111 18.66 -2.64 4.32
CA LYS A 111 18.88 -4.09 4.23
C LYS A 111 17.99 -4.88 5.18
N ARG A 112 17.64 -4.31 6.34
CA ARG A 112 16.79 -4.95 7.33
C ARG A 112 15.34 -4.97 6.88
N LYS A 113 14.69 -6.13 6.96
CA LYS A 113 13.26 -6.28 6.63
C LYS A 113 12.39 -5.73 7.77
N TRP A 114 11.88 -4.53 7.60
CA TRP A 114 10.87 -3.92 8.46
C TRP A 114 9.47 -4.12 7.87
N ALA A 115 8.46 -4.31 8.73
CA ALA A 115 7.10 -4.08 8.28
C ALA A 115 6.91 -2.59 7.97
N PHE A 116 6.23 -2.24 6.90
CA PHE A 116 6.07 -0.84 6.47
C PHE A 116 5.44 0.05 7.55
N SER A 117 4.46 -0.48 8.30
CA SER A 117 3.82 0.23 9.43
C SER A 117 4.80 0.57 10.55
N ASN A 118 5.70 -0.38 10.88
CA ASN A 118 6.73 -0.15 11.89
C ASN A 118 7.72 0.92 11.43
N LEU A 119 8.17 0.85 10.17
CA LEU A 119 9.02 1.86 9.57
C LEU A 119 8.37 3.25 9.62
N ALA A 120 7.10 3.37 9.24
CA ALA A 120 6.35 4.62 9.30
C ALA A 120 6.26 5.18 10.73
N SER A 121 6.03 4.30 11.72
CA SER A 121 5.99 4.69 13.13
C SER A 121 7.35 5.15 13.66
N PHE A 122 8.43 4.44 13.34
CA PHE A 122 9.79 4.84 13.72
C PHE A 122 10.19 6.17 13.09
N CYS A 123 9.92 6.36 11.80
CA CYS A 123 10.20 7.64 11.15
C CYS A 123 9.42 8.79 11.80
N ARG A 124 8.15 8.57 12.17
CA ARG A 124 7.34 9.58 12.86
C ARG A 124 7.92 9.97 14.22
N LEU A 125 8.41 9.00 14.99
CA LEU A 125 8.97 9.24 16.34
C LEU A 125 10.35 9.89 16.31
N HIS A 126 11.18 9.55 15.30
CA HIS A 126 12.59 9.93 15.29
C HIS A 126 12.96 10.94 14.21
N LEU A 127 11.99 11.48 13.43
CA LEU A 127 12.26 12.41 12.34
C LEU A 127 12.96 13.70 12.82
N PHE A 128 12.63 14.17 14.02
CA PHE A 128 13.16 15.40 14.61
C PHE A 128 14.26 15.16 15.63
N ASN A 129 14.67 13.91 15.83
CA ASN A 129 15.78 13.59 16.73
C ASN A 129 17.11 13.70 15.97
N TYR A 130 18.20 14.07 16.67
CA TYR A 130 19.56 14.15 16.12
C TYR A 130 20.15 12.79 15.73
N ILE A 131 19.34 11.75 15.64
CA ILE A 131 19.74 10.38 15.28
C ILE A 131 19.87 10.29 13.76
N HIS A 132 20.96 9.71 13.29
CA HIS A 132 21.13 9.41 11.87
C HIS A 132 20.16 8.28 11.47
N LEU A 133 18.98 8.66 10.96
CA LEU A 133 17.84 7.79 10.74
C LEU A 133 18.19 6.48 10.01
N LEU A 134 18.98 6.54 8.93
CA LEU A 134 19.33 5.34 8.16
C LEU A 134 20.18 4.36 8.97
N LYS A 135 21.18 4.87 9.75
CA LYS A 135 22.01 4.02 10.61
C LYS A 135 21.17 3.37 11.72
N PHE A 136 20.27 4.15 12.32
CA PHE A 136 19.35 3.66 13.33
C PHE A 136 18.44 2.55 12.78
N LEU A 137 17.88 2.74 11.58
CA LEU A 137 17.00 1.74 10.98
C LEU A 137 17.72 0.44 10.58
N GLU A 138 19.01 0.50 10.28
CA GLU A 138 19.83 -0.68 10.04
C GLU A 138 20.21 -1.43 11.33
N ASN A 139 20.57 -0.71 12.39
CA ASN A 139 21.05 -1.27 13.66
C ASN A 139 20.49 -0.54 14.89
N PRO A 140 19.19 -0.66 15.19
CA PRO A 140 18.56 0.12 16.26
C PRO A 140 19.13 -0.18 17.66
N GLN A 141 19.71 -1.36 17.88
CA GLN A 141 20.28 -1.73 19.18
C GLN A 141 21.64 -1.09 19.48
N LYS A 142 22.43 -0.73 18.46
CA LYS A 142 23.78 -0.16 18.67
C LYS A 142 23.75 1.29 19.17
N ASP A 143 22.77 2.07 18.75
CA ASP A 143 22.70 3.48 19.08
C ASP A 143 22.03 3.70 20.45
N TRP A 144 21.07 2.87 20.84
CA TRP A 144 20.45 2.91 22.17
C TRP A 144 21.43 2.58 23.30
N LEU A 145 22.36 1.66 23.11
CA LEU A 145 23.34 1.27 24.13
C LEU A 145 24.43 2.33 24.33
N LYS A 146 24.67 3.22 23.36
CA LYS A 146 25.69 4.26 23.47
C LYS A 146 25.18 5.55 24.13
N GLU A 147 23.90 5.92 23.89
CA GLU A 147 23.33 7.16 24.43
C GLU A 147 22.64 7.01 25.79
N TYR A 148 22.30 5.80 26.21
CA TYR A 148 21.51 5.58 27.42
C TYR A 148 22.30 4.92 28.58
N ASN A 149 23.58 5.19 28.69
CA ASN A 149 24.36 4.80 29.87
C ASN A 149 25.02 6.02 30.54
N PRO A 150 24.24 6.99 31.04
CA PRO A 150 24.80 8.08 31.85
C PRO A 150 25.38 7.61 33.18
N GLN A 151 25.06 6.39 33.62
CA GLN A 151 25.57 5.79 34.86
C GLN A 151 26.98 5.20 34.75
N LEU A 152 27.53 5.02 33.55
CA LEU A 152 28.91 4.53 33.36
C LEU A 152 29.97 5.62 33.41
N GLN A 153 29.62 6.90 33.68
CA GLN A 153 30.55 8.00 33.79
C GLN A 153 30.68 8.59 35.21
N LEU A 154 30.08 7.96 36.21
CA LEU A 154 30.36 8.31 37.60
C LEU A 154 31.56 7.48 38.08
N GLU A 155 32.78 7.90 37.67
CA GLU A 155 33.98 7.52 38.37
C GLU A 155 34.00 8.29 39.70
N PHE A 156 33.63 7.64 40.77
CA PHE A 156 33.92 8.14 42.12
C PHE A 156 35.43 8.08 42.33
N SER A 157 36.11 9.20 42.20
CA SER A 157 37.48 9.30 42.67
C SER A 157 37.43 9.18 44.18
N SER A 158 37.82 8.02 44.70
CA SER A 158 38.09 7.80 46.13
C SER A 158 39.30 8.65 46.51
N ALA A 159 39.07 9.62 47.37
CA ALA A 159 40.13 10.36 48.06
C ALA A 159 40.92 9.44 49.02
#